data_03f699a006c1d40981ed2e0ac32fa486
#
_entry.id   03f699a006c1d40981ed2e0ac32fa486
#
_cell.length_a   1.000
_cell.length_b   1.000
_cell.length_c   1.000
_cell.angle_alpha   90.00
_cell.angle_beta   90.00
_cell.angle_gamma   90.00
#
_symmetry.space_group_name_H-M   'P 1'
#
loop_
_entity.id
_entity.type
_entity.pdbx_description
1 polymer ?
#
loop_
_entity_poly.entity_id
_entity_poly.type
_entity_poly.pdbx_seq_one_letter_code
_entity_poly.pdbx_strand_id
1 'polypeptide(L)'
;MKEYDVIIVGGGASGLYLAASLGGRYKTAVIESGARVGRKLSATGGGQGNLSNADISAERYFGDRRVIASVLGDSPHAVLGMFDGLLTTDARGRMYPAGRQASALTDCLRKKAAMNADIMTDTRVTDIRRGFIIETSAGAMKAKRVALCTGGKAGKNFGTDGSSYALATCLGHTVTSLYPSLVQLKTEDRRIRTLRGVRVDCKVMAHCGGEMAAENAGEVIFGDGVVGGSAIYYISPFIAGKKNCELTLSFLPEFTEEQIARDVRRKMREGAERTELLALTLNNVLGRAIIRSVGGGAEEIAHAVKNFTLKICGDAGFENAQVTRGGVPLSEVTDGLESRFVKGLHFAGEVLDVDGECGGYNLHWAWASARRVAESIAEDLR
;
A
#
# COMPACT_ATOMS: atom_id res chain seq x y z
N MET A 1 28.86 -26.31 -0.66
CA MET A 1 27.85 -25.27 -0.92
C MET A 1 26.54 -25.98 -1.25
N LYS A 2 25.43 -25.61 -0.59
CA LYS A 2 24.12 -26.19 -0.93
C LYS A 2 23.67 -25.66 -2.30
N GLU A 3 23.08 -26.55 -3.11
CA GLU A 3 22.55 -26.19 -4.44
C GLU A 3 21.03 -26.33 -4.47
N TYR A 4 20.38 -25.38 -5.13
CA TYR A 4 18.94 -25.32 -5.32
C TYR A 4 18.58 -25.06 -6.79
N ASP A 5 17.41 -25.49 -7.21
CA ASP A 5 16.87 -25.08 -8.51
C ASP A 5 16.42 -23.62 -8.47
N VAL A 6 15.74 -23.24 -7.36
CA VAL A 6 15.22 -21.87 -7.16
C VAL A 6 15.58 -21.37 -5.77
N ILE A 7 16.16 -20.16 -5.69
CA ILE A 7 16.29 -19.42 -4.43
C ILE A 7 15.39 -18.19 -4.49
N ILE A 8 14.50 -18.06 -3.51
CA ILE A 8 13.59 -16.94 -3.32
C ILE A 8 14.15 -16.07 -2.19
N VAL A 9 14.49 -14.81 -2.49
CA VAL A 9 14.99 -13.85 -1.52
C VAL A 9 13.83 -13.01 -0.99
N GLY A 10 13.50 -13.21 0.29
CA GLY A 10 12.39 -12.57 0.99
C GLY A 10 11.21 -13.52 1.24
N GLY A 11 10.91 -13.77 2.51
CA GLY A 11 9.79 -14.59 2.99
C GLY A 11 8.52 -13.77 3.26
N GLY A 12 8.28 -12.72 2.46
CA GLY A 12 7.07 -11.91 2.50
C GLY A 12 5.90 -12.52 1.73
N ALA A 13 4.90 -11.70 1.42
CA ALA A 13 3.71 -12.09 0.69
C ALA A 13 4.04 -12.78 -0.64
N SER A 14 4.75 -12.10 -1.54
CA SER A 14 5.10 -12.64 -2.86
C SER A 14 6.03 -13.84 -2.78
N GLY A 15 7.03 -13.85 -1.88
CA GLY A 15 7.97 -14.97 -1.76
C GLY A 15 7.32 -16.24 -1.24
N LEU A 16 6.45 -16.15 -0.24
CA LEU A 16 5.70 -17.32 0.26
C LEU A 16 4.71 -17.86 -0.79
N TYR A 17 4.03 -16.94 -1.50
CA TYR A 17 3.12 -17.32 -2.56
C TYR A 17 3.86 -18.02 -3.70
N LEU A 18 5.02 -17.48 -4.13
CA LEU A 18 5.87 -18.10 -5.15
C LEU A 18 6.32 -19.51 -4.75
N ALA A 19 6.84 -19.67 -3.52
CA ALA A 19 7.27 -20.96 -3.01
C ALA A 19 6.13 -21.99 -3.01
N ALA A 20 4.94 -21.58 -2.57
CA ALA A 20 3.74 -22.42 -2.60
C ALA A 20 3.33 -22.80 -4.05
N SER A 21 3.46 -21.86 -5.01
CA SER A 21 3.08 -22.05 -6.42
C SER A 21 4.03 -22.99 -7.16
N LEU A 22 5.31 -23.06 -6.81
CA LEU A 22 6.29 -23.98 -7.42
C LEU A 22 6.01 -25.46 -7.09
N GLY A 23 5.28 -25.75 -6.01
CA GLY A 23 4.62 -27.02 -5.79
C GLY A 23 5.52 -28.24 -5.63
N GLY A 24 6.74 -28.10 -5.10
CA GLY A 24 7.67 -29.23 -4.85
C GLY A 24 8.31 -29.82 -6.11
N ARG A 25 8.04 -29.28 -7.29
CA ARG A 25 8.66 -29.71 -8.56
C ARG A 25 10.14 -29.35 -8.65
N TYR A 26 10.58 -28.38 -7.86
CA TYR A 26 11.94 -27.86 -7.86
C TYR A 26 12.47 -27.81 -6.44
N LYS A 27 13.74 -28.11 -6.26
CA LYS A 27 14.41 -27.90 -4.97
C LYS A 27 14.52 -26.42 -4.69
N THR A 28 13.67 -25.92 -3.83
CA THR A 28 13.48 -24.48 -3.57
C THR A 28 13.94 -24.10 -2.17
N ALA A 29 14.55 -22.92 -2.01
CA ALA A 29 14.78 -22.28 -0.72
C ALA A 29 14.13 -20.90 -0.68
N VAL A 30 13.57 -20.52 0.48
CA VAL A 30 13.14 -19.17 0.82
C VAL A 30 14.08 -18.64 1.87
N ILE A 31 14.76 -17.52 1.58
CA ILE A 31 15.72 -16.88 2.49
C ILE A 31 15.07 -15.62 3.05
N GLU A 32 14.90 -15.58 4.38
CA GLU A 32 14.28 -14.48 5.12
C GLU A 32 15.24 -13.92 6.16
N SER A 33 15.46 -12.61 6.13
CA SER A 33 16.36 -11.93 7.06
C SER A 33 15.83 -11.80 8.49
N GLY A 34 14.52 -11.83 8.65
CA GLY A 34 13.85 -11.77 9.95
C GLY A 34 13.67 -13.13 10.62
N ALA A 35 13.38 -13.13 11.92
CA ALA A 35 13.17 -14.35 12.72
C ALA A 35 11.93 -15.16 12.29
N ARG A 36 11.06 -14.60 11.45
CA ARG A 36 9.88 -15.30 10.92
C ARG A 36 9.40 -14.65 9.64
N VAL A 37 8.85 -15.47 8.76
CA VAL A 37 8.28 -15.05 7.47
C VAL A 37 6.93 -14.31 7.66
N GLY A 38 6.53 -13.53 6.66
CA GLY A 38 5.19 -12.94 6.55
C GLY A 38 4.87 -11.85 7.58
N ARG A 39 5.87 -11.20 8.20
CA ARG A 39 5.65 -10.18 9.25
C ARG A 39 4.75 -9.05 8.79
N LYS A 40 5.03 -8.41 7.65
CA LYS A 40 4.20 -7.33 7.09
C LYS A 40 2.82 -7.84 6.67
N LEU A 41 2.74 -9.04 6.09
CA LEU A 41 1.49 -9.68 5.69
C LEU A 41 0.54 -9.86 6.88
N SER A 42 1.04 -10.32 8.04
CA SER A 42 0.25 -10.52 9.26
C SER A 42 -0.33 -9.23 9.86
N ALA A 43 0.13 -8.06 9.43
CA ALA A 43 -0.35 -6.75 9.90
C ALA A 43 -1.29 -6.05 8.90
N THR A 44 -1.50 -6.62 7.72
CA THR A 44 -2.28 -5.98 6.65
C THR A 44 -3.75 -5.77 7.01
N GLY A 45 -4.33 -4.70 6.46
CA GLY A 45 -5.73 -4.36 6.72
C GLY A 45 -6.03 -4.10 8.21
N GLY A 46 -5.07 -3.57 8.97
CA GLY A 46 -5.22 -3.42 10.42
C GLY A 46 -5.35 -4.75 11.17
N GLY A 47 -4.68 -5.81 10.67
CA GLY A 47 -4.76 -7.17 11.21
C GLY A 47 -5.91 -8.00 10.64
N GLN A 48 -6.77 -7.43 9.79
CA GLN A 48 -7.91 -8.13 9.21
C GLN A 48 -7.58 -8.92 7.93
N GLY A 49 -6.45 -8.62 7.25
CA GLY A 49 -6.00 -9.34 6.07
C GLY A 49 -6.76 -8.98 4.80
N ASN A 50 -6.77 -7.69 4.43
CA ASN A 50 -7.32 -7.24 3.14
C ASN A 50 -6.45 -7.76 1.99
N LEU A 51 -6.80 -8.93 1.44
CA LEU A 51 -5.95 -9.70 0.51
C LEU A 51 -6.18 -9.38 -0.96
N SER A 52 -7.29 -8.72 -1.30
CA SER A 52 -7.67 -8.40 -2.67
C SER A 52 -8.80 -7.37 -2.71
N ASN A 53 -9.26 -7.05 -3.92
CA ASN A 53 -10.46 -6.27 -4.18
C ASN A 53 -11.31 -6.99 -5.25
N ALA A 54 -12.62 -6.76 -5.25
CA ALA A 54 -13.52 -7.29 -6.27
C ALA A 54 -13.30 -6.62 -7.65
N ASP A 55 -12.80 -5.37 -7.65
CA ASP A 55 -12.51 -4.59 -8.85
C ASP A 55 -10.99 -4.56 -9.10
N ILE A 56 -10.45 -5.65 -9.64
CA ILE A 56 -9.04 -5.75 -10.02
C ILE A 56 -8.90 -5.44 -11.50
N SER A 57 -8.23 -4.32 -11.80
CA SER A 57 -7.88 -3.92 -13.15
C SER A 57 -6.56 -3.13 -13.16
N ALA A 58 -5.89 -3.01 -14.30
CA ALA A 58 -4.60 -2.32 -14.41
C ALA A 58 -4.70 -0.81 -14.08
N GLU A 59 -5.89 -0.22 -14.20
CA GLU A 59 -6.18 1.18 -13.89
C GLU A 59 -6.05 1.51 -12.40
N ARG A 60 -6.16 0.49 -11.54
CA ARG A 60 -6.01 0.60 -10.09
C ARG A 60 -4.57 0.62 -9.60
N TYR A 61 -3.62 0.57 -10.53
CA TYR A 61 -2.19 0.53 -10.22
C TYR A 61 -1.45 1.68 -10.88
N PHE A 62 -0.37 2.08 -10.26
CA PHE A 62 0.63 2.99 -10.80
C PHE A 62 1.81 2.17 -11.32
N GLY A 63 2.24 2.43 -12.55
CA GLY A 63 3.25 1.69 -13.27
C GLY A 63 2.91 1.54 -14.76
N ASP A 64 3.62 0.68 -15.47
CA ASP A 64 3.30 0.37 -16.89
C ASP A 64 2.03 -0.50 -16.96
N ARG A 65 0.92 0.13 -17.35
CA ARG A 65 -0.41 -0.52 -17.38
C ARG A 65 -0.44 -1.74 -18.30
N ARG A 66 0.34 -1.75 -19.40
CA ARG A 66 0.37 -2.88 -20.33
C ARG A 66 0.99 -4.10 -19.66
N VAL A 67 2.13 -3.92 -18.99
CA VAL A 67 2.78 -5.02 -18.24
C VAL A 67 1.93 -5.46 -17.07
N ILE A 68 1.34 -4.52 -16.32
CA ILE A 68 0.44 -4.83 -15.20
C ILE A 68 -0.76 -5.66 -15.70
N ALA A 69 -1.41 -5.27 -16.79
CA ALA A 69 -2.53 -6.03 -17.35
C ALA A 69 -2.11 -7.44 -17.77
N SER A 70 -0.94 -7.60 -18.38
CA SER A 70 -0.38 -8.90 -18.74
C SER A 70 -0.15 -9.81 -17.54
N VAL A 71 0.36 -9.25 -16.43
CA VAL A 71 0.61 -9.99 -15.18
C VAL A 71 -0.69 -10.37 -14.48
N LEU A 72 -1.70 -9.49 -14.46
CA LEU A 72 -3.02 -9.77 -13.88
C LEU A 72 -3.76 -10.84 -14.67
N GLY A 73 -3.63 -10.84 -16.01
CA GLY A 73 -4.27 -11.78 -16.92
C GLY A 73 -5.80 -11.64 -16.96
N ASP A 74 -6.45 -12.52 -17.75
CA ASP A 74 -7.91 -12.47 -17.98
C ASP A 74 -8.74 -12.91 -16.77
N SER A 75 -8.14 -13.62 -15.83
CA SER A 75 -8.80 -14.14 -14.63
C SER A 75 -8.02 -13.73 -13.38
N PRO A 76 -7.99 -12.43 -13.03
CA PRO A 76 -7.13 -11.94 -11.97
C PRO A 76 -7.41 -12.60 -10.62
N HIS A 77 -8.68 -12.90 -10.31
CA HIS A 77 -9.05 -13.54 -9.04
C HIS A 77 -8.64 -15.02 -8.93
N ALA A 78 -8.15 -15.66 -10.00
CA ALA A 78 -7.66 -17.05 -9.95
C ALA A 78 -6.51 -17.24 -8.93
N VAL A 79 -5.76 -16.17 -8.63
CA VAL A 79 -4.71 -16.19 -7.59
C VAL A 79 -5.27 -16.46 -6.19
N LEU A 80 -6.55 -16.17 -5.95
CA LEU A 80 -7.20 -16.39 -4.65
C LEU A 80 -7.44 -17.87 -4.34
N GLY A 81 -7.43 -18.74 -5.36
CA GLY A 81 -7.49 -20.20 -5.17
C GLY A 81 -6.32 -20.78 -4.35
N MET A 82 -5.25 -20.02 -4.14
CA MET A 82 -4.17 -20.39 -3.22
C MET A 82 -4.63 -20.44 -1.76
N PHE A 83 -5.64 -19.64 -1.39
CA PHE A 83 -6.10 -19.53 -0.02
C PHE A 83 -7.25 -20.49 0.25
N ASP A 84 -7.03 -21.45 1.17
CA ASP A 84 -8.05 -22.39 1.59
C ASP A 84 -8.97 -21.74 2.61
N GLY A 85 -10.20 -21.45 2.23
CA GLY A 85 -11.17 -20.87 3.13
C GLY A 85 -12.17 -19.93 2.44
N LEU A 86 -13.17 -19.53 3.21
CA LEU A 86 -14.18 -18.60 2.74
C LEU A 86 -13.64 -17.16 2.78
N LEU A 87 -13.90 -16.44 1.70
CA LEU A 87 -13.60 -15.02 1.59
C LEU A 87 -14.89 -14.21 1.70
N THR A 88 -14.80 -13.01 2.24
CA THR A 88 -15.89 -12.04 2.33
C THR A 88 -15.49 -10.73 1.68
N THR A 89 -16.47 -10.05 1.07
CA THR A 89 -16.25 -8.76 0.40
C THR A 89 -17.08 -7.70 1.13
N ASP A 90 -16.48 -6.55 1.41
CA ASP A 90 -17.21 -5.44 2.01
C ASP A 90 -17.82 -4.51 0.93
N ALA A 91 -18.58 -3.51 1.36
CA ALA A 91 -19.26 -2.57 0.47
C ALA A 91 -18.31 -1.74 -0.44
N ARG A 92 -17.01 -1.71 -0.15
CA ARG A 92 -15.98 -1.04 -0.96
C ARG A 92 -15.21 -2.03 -1.85
N GLY A 93 -15.69 -3.25 -2.01
CA GLY A 93 -15.06 -4.30 -2.80
C GLY A 93 -13.84 -4.95 -2.15
N ARG A 94 -13.43 -4.56 -0.94
CA ARG A 94 -12.25 -5.12 -0.27
C ARG A 94 -12.54 -6.55 0.18
N MET A 95 -11.63 -7.46 -0.13
CA MET A 95 -11.79 -8.88 0.14
C MET A 95 -10.92 -9.32 1.33
N TYR A 96 -11.49 -10.12 2.20
CA TYR A 96 -10.87 -10.59 3.44
C TYR A 96 -11.13 -12.07 3.64
N PRO A 97 -10.29 -12.79 4.42
CA PRO A 97 -10.74 -14.05 5.02
C PRO A 97 -12.01 -13.82 5.83
N ALA A 98 -12.95 -14.76 5.81
CA ALA A 98 -14.20 -14.62 6.58
C ALA A 98 -13.96 -14.38 8.08
N GLY A 99 -12.91 -14.98 8.64
CA GLY A 99 -12.48 -14.76 10.03
C GLY A 99 -11.75 -13.42 10.28
N ARG A 100 -11.56 -12.58 9.28
CA ARG A 100 -10.91 -11.26 9.38
C ARG A 100 -9.60 -11.27 10.18
N GLN A 101 -8.72 -12.23 9.89
CA GLN A 101 -7.45 -12.41 10.58
C GLN A 101 -6.29 -12.54 9.57
N ALA A 102 -5.43 -11.52 9.52
CA ALA A 102 -4.29 -11.47 8.58
C ALA A 102 -3.24 -12.57 8.85
N SER A 103 -3.04 -12.96 10.12
CA SER A 103 -2.12 -14.05 10.47
C SER A 103 -2.55 -15.39 9.87
N ALA A 104 -3.84 -15.61 9.66
CA ALA A 104 -4.33 -16.84 9.02
C ALA A 104 -3.88 -16.93 7.55
N LEU A 105 -3.80 -15.81 6.81
CA LEU A 105 -3.23 -15.77 5.46
C LEU A 105 -1.75 -16.16 5.47
N THR A 106 -1.00 -15.58 6.42
CA THR A 106 0.43 -15.88 6.59
C THR A 106 0.64 -17.35 6.92
N ASP A 107 -0.15 -17.93 7.83
CA ASP A 107 -0.04 -19.32 8.22
C ASP A 107 -0.40 -20.28 7.08
N CYS A 108 -1.44 -19.94 6.29
CA CYS A 108 -1.81 -20.70 5.09
C CYS A 108 -0.64 -20.76 4.11
N LEU A 109 -0.10 -19.61 3.71
CA LEU A 109 1.02 -19.55 2.76
C LEU A 109 2.30 -20.19 3.33
N ARG A 110 2.63 -19.95 4.59
CA ARG A 110 3.80 -20.54 5.25
C ARG A 110 3.73 -22.06 5.27
N LYS A 111 2.56 -22.63 5.59
CA LYS A 111 2.37 -24.10 5.59
C LYS A 111 2.55 -24.65 4.18
N LYS A 112 1.92 -24.05 3.16
CA LYS A 112 2.04 -24.48 1.76
C LYS A 112 3.48 -24.34 1.24
N ALA A 113 4.15 -23.24 1.54
CA ALA A 113 5.54 -23.02 1.17
C ALA A 113 6.47 -24.05 1.85
N ALA A 114 6.28 -24.32 3.14
CA ALA A 114 7.11 -25.26 3.91
C ALA A 114 6.98 -26.73 3.47
N MET A 115 5.88 -27.10 2.80
CA MET A 115 5.76 -28.42 2.18
C MET A 115 6.66 -28.58 0.95
N ASN A 116 7.07 -27.47 0.33
CA ASN A 116 7.68 -27.44 -0.99
C ASN A 116 9.06 -26.76 -1.02
N ALA A 117 9.48 -26.10 0.06
CA ALA A 117 10.72 -25.34 0.10
C ALA A 117 11.37 -25.34 1.49
N ASP A 118 12.70 -25.26 1.51
CA ASP A 118 13.48 -24.98 2.72
C ASP A 118 13.29 -23.50 3.12
N ILE A 119 12.63 -23.23 4.23
CA ILE A 119 12.47 -21.85 4.75
C ILE A 119 13.59 -21.56 5.74
N MET A 120 14.45 -20.60 5.39
CA MET A 120 15.60 -20.17 6.19
C MET A 120 15.33 -18.77 6.75
N THR A 121 14.99 -18.68 8.02
CA THR A 121 14.86 -17.41 8.77
C THR A 121 16.20 -17.00 9.36
N ASP A 122 16.26 -15.76 9.91
CA ASP A 122 17.48 -15.17 10.47
C ASP A 122 18.68 -15.22 9.50
N THR A 123 18.40 -15.29 8.21
CA THR A 123 19.38 -15.44 7.15
C THR A 123 19.26 -14.29 6.16
N ARG A 124 20.24 -13.39 6.16
CA ARG A 124 20.30 -12.23 5.27
C ARG A 124 21.13 -12.56 4.03
N VAL A 125 20.58 -12.32 2.85
CA VAL A 125 21.34 -12.29 1.61
C VAL A 125 22.13 -10.98 1.58
N THR A 126 23.45 -11.08 1.38
CA THR A 126 24.37 -9.96 1.37
C THR A 126 24.90 -9.62 -0.03
N ASP A 127 24.99 -10.64 -0.91
CA ASP A 127 25.45 -10.48 -2.28
C ASP A 127 24.87 -11.58 -3.19
N ILE A 128 24.76 -11.29 -4.48
CA ILE A 128 24.39 -12.25 -5.52
C ILE A 128 25.40 -12.12 -6.66
N ARG A 129 26.28 -13.10 -6.78
CA ARG A 129 27.33 -13.11 -7.79
C ARG A 129 26.89 -13.82 -9.07
N ARG A 130 27.66 -13.61 -10.14
CA ARG A 130 27.44 -14.29 -11.42
C ARG A 130 27.35 -15.81 -11.24
N GLY A 131 26.42 -16.45 -11.99
CA GLY A 131 26.10 -17.87 -11.85
C GLY A 131 25.27 -18.20 -10.61
N PHE A 132 24.65 -17.17 -10.02
CA PHE A 132 23.79 -17.22 -8.83
C PHE A 132 24.44 -17.93 -7.64
N ILE A 133 25.64 -17.48 -7.29
CA ILE A 133 26.23 -17.75 -5.98
C ILE A 133 25.68 -16.70 -5.03
N ILE A 134 24.86 -17.16 -4.09
CA ILE A 134 24.13 -16.31 -3.13
C ILE A 134 24.91 -16.30 -1.83
N GLU A 135 25.52 -15.18 -1.50
CA GLU A 135 26.20 -14.98 -0.22
C GLU A 135 25.17 -14.61 0.84
N THR A 136 25.22 -15.29 1.97
CA THR A 136 24.33 -15.04 3.09
C THR A 136 25.07 -14.96 4.40
N SER A 137 24.40 -14.44 5.44
CA SER A 137 24.92 -14.46 6.81
C SER A 137 25.18 -15.88 7.37
N ALA A 138 24.61 -16.93 6.74
CA ALA A 138 24.76 -18.32 7.12
C ALA A 138 25.64 -19.14 6.16
N GLY A 139 26.35 -18.46 5.24
CA GLY A 139 27.23 -19.09 4.24
C GLY A 139 26.68 -19.00 2.82
N ALA A 140 27.45 -19.47 1.84
CA ALA A 140 27.13 -19.38 0.43
C ALA A 140 26.26 -20.55 -0.06
N MET A 141 25.33 -20.22 -0.97
CA MET A 141 24.46 -21.18 -1.68
C MET A 141 24.53 -20.92 -3.19
N LYS A 142 24.12 -21.91 -3.99
CA LYS A 142 24.04 -21.76 -5.44
C LYS A 142 22.63 -22.08 -5.92
N ALA A 143 22.16 -21.32 -6.92
CA ALA A 143 20.86 -21.55 -7.55
C ALA A 143 20.97 -21.60 -9.08
N LYS A 144 19.99 -22.25 -9.73
CA LYS A 144 19.78 -22.12 -11.18
C LYS A 144 18.96 -20.88 -11.51
N ARG A 145 18.03 -20.50 -10.63
CA ARG A 145 17.13 -19.35 -10.74
C ARG A 145 17.04 -18.62 -9.42
N VAL A 146 16.89 -17.30 -9.48
CA VAL A 146 16.73 -16.43 -8.30
C VAL A 146 15.50 -15.56 -8.48
N ALA A 147 14.67 -15.45 -7.44
CA ALA A 147 13.55 -14.52 -7.41
C ALA A 147 13.73 -13.51 -6.27
N LEU A 148 13.81 -12.22 -6.58
CA LEU A 148 13.83 -11.14 -5.60
C LEU A 148 12.38 -10.79 -5.22
N CYS A 149 11.99 -11.20 -4.01
CA CYS A 149 10.67 -10.97 -3.38
C CYS A 149 10.82 -10.14 -2.12
N THR A 150 11.73 -9.18 -2.13
CA THR A 150 12.26 -8.50 -0.94
C THR A 150 11.36 -7.38 -0.41
N GLY A 151 10.27 -7.08 -1.11
CA GLY A 151 9.41 -5.94 -0.77
C GLY A 151 10.07 -4.60 -1.08
N GLY A 152 9.47 -3.53 -0.57
CA GLY A 152 9.92 -2.15 -0.75
C GLY A 152 10.67 -1.59 0.46
N LYS A 153 10.46 -0.29 0.73
CA LYS A 153 11.06 0.46 1.85
C LYS A 153 10.09 0.74 2.99
N ALA A 154 8.78 0.70 2.71
CA ALA A 154 7.73 0.95 3.70
C ALA A 154 7.56 -0.22 4.66
N GLY A 155 7.42 0.06 5.95
CA GLY A 155 7.19 -0.95 6.98
C GLY A 155 8.47 -1.43 7.66
N LYS A 156 9.37 -0.53 8.01
CA LYS A 156 10.64 -0.81 8.71
C LYS A 156 10.47 -1.71 9.93
N ASN A 157 9.40 -1.51 10.71
CA ASN A 157 9.06 -2.33 11.87
C ASN A 157 8.80 -3.81 11.52
N PHE A 158 8.53 -4.10 10.25
CA PHE A 158 8.33 -5.45 9.72
C PHE A 158 9.56 -6.00 9.00
N GLY A 159 10.68 -5.27 8.98
CA GLY A 159 11.93 -5.69 8.39
C GLY A 159 12.16 -5.24 6.93
N THR A 160 11.24 -4.43 6.36
CA THR A 160 11.40 -3.83 5.04
C THR A 160 11.95 -2.41 5.18
N ASP A 161 13.20 -2.19 4.78
CA ASP A 161 13.90 -0.92 4.93
C ASP A 161 14.46 -0.37 3.60
N GLY A 162 14.25 -1.12 2.51
CA GLY A 162 14.75 -0.80 1.18
C GLY A 162 16.21 -1.18 0.95
N SER A 163 16.89 -1.77 1.93
CA SER A 163 18.32 -2.16 1.79
C SER A 163 18.53 -3.22 0.69
N SER A 164 17.52 -4.04 0.42
CA SER A 164 17.58 -5.09 -0.61
C SER A 164 17.53 -4.58 -2.05
N TYR A 165 17.16 -3.32 -2.30
CA TYR A 165 17.32 -2.73 -3.63
C TYR A 165 18.77 -2.74 -4.12
N ALA A 166 19.74 -2.71 -3.18
CA ALA A 166 21.15 -2.87 -3.51
C ALA A 166 21.45 -4.18 -4.24
N LEU A 167 20.73 -5.27 -3.93
CA LEU A 167 20.89 -6.55 -4.64
C LEU A 167 20.48 -6.44 -6.12
N ALA A 168 19.42 -5.71 -6.42
CA ALA A 168 19.00 -5.47 -7.79
C ALA A 168 20.00 -4.57 -8.54
N THR A 169 20.48 -3.49 -7.90
CA THR A 169 21.43 -2.57 -8.53
C THR A 169 22.81 -3.20 -8.78
N CYS A 170 23.29 -4.07 -7.89
CA CYS A 170 24.50 -4.85 -8.12
C CYS A 170 24.40 -5.80 -9.33
N LEU A 171 23.18 -6.20 -9.70
CA LEU A 171 22.89 -7.03 -10.87
C LEU A 171 22.60 -6.21 -12.14
N GLY A 172 22.79 -4.87 -12.10
CA GLY A 172 22.65 -3.97 -13.24
C GLY A 172 21.29 -3.33 -13.43
N HIS A 173 20.34 -3.57 -12.50
CA HIS A 173 19.03 -2.93 -12.50
C HIS A 173 19.07 -1.52 -11.93
N THR A 174 18.14 -0.68 -12.37
CA THR A 174 17.92 0.63 -11.77
C THR A 174 16.80 0.57 -10.73
N VAL A 175 16.72 1.59 -9.90
CA VAL A 175 15.63 1.79 -8.95
C VAL A 175 15.13 3.20 -9.13
N THR A 176 13.84 3.36 -9.42
CA THR A 176 13.21 4.67 -9.55
C THR A 176 13.15 5.39 -8.21
N SER A 177 12.86 6.68 -8.22
CA SER A 177 12.72 7.46 -6.98
C SER A 177 11.66 6.84 -6.08
N LEU A 178 12.04 6.58 -4.83
CA LEU A 178 11.17 5.95 -3.85
C LEU A 178 10.39 7.00 -3.05
N TYR A 179 9.08 6.83 -2.95
CA TYR A 179 8.18 7.68 -2.17
C TYR A 179 7.32 6.84 -1.23
N PRO A 180 6.99 7.35 -0.02
CA PRO A 180 5.96 6.76 0.81
C PRO A 180 4.60 6.82 0.10
N SER A 181 3.87 5.71 0.10
CA SER A 181 2.53 5.59 -0.49
C SER A 181 1.56 4.99 0.52
N LEU A 182 0.27 5.30 0.43
CA LEU A 182 -0.74 4.97 1.44
C LEU A 182 -0.27 5.44 2.83
N VAL A 183 -0.04 6.73 2.94
CA VAL A 183 0.62 7.38 4.08
C VAL A 183 -0.16 8.60 4.56
N GLN A 184 -0.02 8.95 5.83
CA GLN A 184 -0.52 10.21 6.39
C GLN A 184 0.22 11.39 5.77
N LEU A 185 -0.49 12.51 5.58
CA LEU A 185 0.04 13.74 5.02
C LEU A 185 0.26 14.78 6.12
N LYS A 186 1.39 15.48 6.05
CA LYS A 186 1.77 16.52 7.01
C LYS A 186 1.24 17.87 6.61
N THR A 187 0.81 18.64 7.60
CA THR A 187 0.44 20.05 7.46
C THR A 187 0.88 20.84 8.68
N GLU A 188 1.25 22.10 8.45
CA GLU A 188 1.59 23.05 9.52
C GLU A 188 0.39 23.87 10.00
N ASP A 189 -0.80 23.59 9.48
CA ASP A 189 -2.02 24.32 9.83
C ASP A 189 -2.35 24.14 11.32
N ARG A 190 -2.33 25.24 12.05
CA ARG A 190 -2.55 25.24 13.49
C ARG A 190 -3.96 24.81 13.89
N ARG A 191 -4.94 24.92 12.98
CA ARG A 191 -6.34 24.53 13.24
C ARG A 191 -6.44 23.03 13.59
N ILE A 192 -5.62 22.16 12.95
CA ILE A 192 -5.69 20.74 13.18
C ILE A 192 -5.13 20.27 14.55
N ARG A 193 -4.34 21.10 15.23
CA ARG A 193 -3.79 20.75 16.55
C ARG A 193 -4.88 20.48 17.60
N THR A 194 -5.99 21.23 17.51
CA THR A 194 -7.14 21.04 18.40
C THR A 194 -8.03 19.87 17.98
N LEU A 195 -7.82 19.33 16.78
CA LEU A 195 -8.62 18.24 16.20
C LEU A 195 -8.02 16.86 16.42
N ARG A 196 -6.90 16.73 17.13
CA ARG A 196 -6.23 15.45 17.36
C ARG A 196 -7.21 14.37 17.85
N GLY A 197 -7.27 13.25 17.12
CA GLY A 197 -8.16 12.13 17.41
C GLY A 197 -9.58 12.27 16.84
N VAL A 198 -9.95 13.43 16.31
CA VAL A 198 -11.25 13.60 15.63
C VAL A 198 -11.25 12.78 14.34
N ARG A 199 -12.33 12.06 14.12
CA ARG A 199 -12.63 11.29 12.93
C ARG A 199 -13.88 11.85 12.27
N VAL A 200 -13.87 11.98 10.96
CA VAL A 200 -15.00 12.49 10.20
C VAL A 200 -15.01 11.91 8.79
N ASP A 201 -16.17 11.52 8.31
CA ASP A 201 -16.36 11.21 6.90
C ASP A 201 -16.58 12.49 6.11
N CYS A 202 -15.82 12.66 5.04
CA CYS A 202 -15.93 13.83 4.17
C CYS A 202 -15.44 13.53 2.75
N LYS A 203 -15.74 14.42 1.82
CA LYS A 203 -15.12 14.44 0.50
C LYS A 203 -13.80 15.20 0.61
N VAL A 204 -12.74 14.63 0.04
CA VAL A 204 -11.38 15.21 0.00
C VAL A 204 -10.99 15.42 -1.45
N MET A 205 -10.59 16.64 -1.79
CA MET A 205 -10.02 16.99 -3.09
C MET A 205 -8.58 17.43 -2.89
N ALA A 206 -7.66 16.89 -3.68
CA ALA A 206 -6.25 17.24 -3.66
C ALA A 206 -5.88 17.99 -4.93
N HIS A 207 -5.26 19.16 -4.77
CA HIS A 207 -4.70 19.95 -5.85
C HIS A 207 -3.19 20.08 -5.66
N CYS A 208 -2.42 20.00 -6.74
CA CYS A 208 -0.99 20.24 -6.75
C CYS A 208 -0.63 21.21 -7.87
N GLY A 209 -0.03 22.36 -7.53
CA GLY A 209 0.25 23.41 -8.51
C GLY A 209 -1.01 24.04 -9.14
N GLY A 210 -2.16 23.96 -8.47
CA GLY A 210 -3.45 24.45 -8.96
C GLY A 210 -4.27 23.42 -9.75
N GLU A 211 -3.70 22.29 -10.12
CA GLU A 211 -4.41 21.22 -10.86
C GLU A 211 -4.94 20.15 -9.92
N MET A 212 -6.15 19.65 -10.21
CA MET A 212 -6.73 18.54 -9.45
C MET A 212 -5.90 17.26 -9.68
N ALA A 213 -5.35 16.72 -8.60
CA ALA A 213 -4.57 15.50 -8.63
C ALA A 213 -5.42 14.26 -8.35
N ALA A 214 -6.36 14.35 -7.42
CA ALA A 214 -7.27 13.27 -7.05
C ALA A 214 -8.43 13.77 -6.19
N GLU A 215 -9.52 13.00 -6.16
CA GLU A 215 -10.59 13.18 -5.18
C GLU A 215 -11.04 11.82 -4.62
N ASN A 216 -11.50 11.82 -3.37
CA ASN A 216 -12.10 10.65 -2.74
C ASN A 216 -13.05 11.06 -1.61
N ALA A 217 -13.95 10.16 -1.24
CA ALA A 217 -14.81 10.29 -0.07
C ALA A 217 -14.52 9.16 0.94
N GLY A 218 -14.46 9.51 2.22
CA GLY A 218 -14.23 8.55 3.28
C GLY A 218 -13.75 9.19 4.57
N GLU A 219 -13.32 8.36 5.50
CA GLU A 219 -12.85 8.81 6.81
C GLU A 219 -11.54 9.60 6.69
N VAL A 220 -11.52 10.77 7.33
CA VAL A 220 -10.32 11.56 7.64
C VAL A 220 -10.11 11.52 9.15
N ILE A 221 -8.87 11.28 9.57
CA ILE A 221 -8.43 11.24 10.96
C ILE A 221 -7.41 12.34 11.16
N PHE A 222 -7.69 13.27 12.07
CA PHE A 222 -6.76 14.34 12.43
C PHE A 222 -5.77 13.85 13.48
N GLY A 223 -4.48 14.01 13.20
CA GLY A 223 -3.38 13.71 14.10
C GLY A 223 -2.63 14.96 14.57
N ASP A 224 -1.48 14.78 15.16
CA ASP A 224 -0.60 15.88 15.57
C ASP A 224 0.24 16.33 14.36
N GLY A 225 -0.19 17.41 13.70
CA GLY A 225 0.44 17.93 12.48
C GLY A 225 0.27 17.02 11.24
N VAL A 226 -0.60 16.01 11.29
CA VAL A 226 -0.87 15.10 10.18
C VAL A 226 -2.36 14.85 10.00
N VAL A 227 -2.73 14.51 8.78
CA VAL A 227 -4.05 13.96 8.45
C VAL A 227 -3.89 12.57 7.85
N GLY A 228 -4.75 11.65 8.24
CA GLY A 228 -4.77 10.26 7.80
C GLY A 228 -6.20 9.78 7.56
N GLY A 229 -6.42 8.47 7.58
CA GLY A 229 -7.71 7.85 7.31
C GLY A 229 -7.84 7.36 5.86
N SER A 230 -8.94 6.66 5.56
CA SER A 230 -9.09 5.97 4.28
C SER A 230 -9.08 6.92 3.07
N ALA A 231 -9.68 8.11 3.20
CA ALA A 231 -9.67 9.10 2.13
C ALA A 231 -8.26 9.64 1.85
N ILE A 232 -7.47 9.89 2.89
CA ILE A 232 -6.10 10.39 2.76
C ILE A 232 -5.16 9.33 2.20
N TYR A 233 -5.30 8.07 2.65
CA TYR A 233 -4.50 6.97 2.11
C TYR A 233 -4.77 6.74 0.62
N TYR A 234 -6.02 6.92 0.17
CA TYR A 234 -6.33 6.89 -1.26
C TYR A 234 -5.65 8.04 -2.02
N ILE A 235 -5.65 9.25 -1.46
CA ILE A 235 -5.12 10.48 -2.09
C ILE A 235 -3.58 10.47 -2.14
N SER A 236 -2.93 9.97 -1.09
CA SER A 236 -1.48 10.12 -0.92
C SER A 236 -0.63 9.61 -2.09
N PRO A 237 -0.98 8.50 -2.80
CA PRO A 237 -0.24 8.07 -3.98
C PRO A 237 -0.24 9.11 -5.12
N PHE A 238 -1.34 9.81 -5.33
CA PHE A 238 -1.50 10.76 -6.44
C PHE A 238 -0.69 12.05 -6.27
N ILE A 239 -0.28 12.36 -5.02
CA ILE A 239 0.50 13.55 -4.70
C ILE A 239 1.94 13.24 -4.28
N ALA A 240 2.32 11.95 -4.22
CA ALA A 240 3.66 11.52 -3.86
C ALA A 240 4.72 12.17 -4.76
N GLY A 241 5.73 12.82 -4.15
CA GLY A 241 6.79 13.55 -4.85
C GLY A 241 6.38 14.88 -5.50
N LYS A 242 5.09 15.26 -5.46
CA LYS A 242 4.62 16.56 -5.98
C LYS A 242 4.84 17.68 -4.96
N LYS A 243 4.96 18.90 -5.46
CA LYS A 243 5.10 20.11 -4.65
C LYS A 243 3.83 20.98 -4.71
N ASN A 244 3.71 21.91 -3.75
CA ASN A 244 2.60 22.85 -3.68
C ASN A 244 1.23 22.15 -3.70
N CYS A 245 1.10 21.11 -2.88
CA CYS A 245 -0.14 20.36 -2.75
C CYS A 245 -1.03 20.93 -1.64
N GLU A 246 -2.33 20.88 -1.87
CA GLU A 246 -3.36 21.34 -0.99
C GLU A 246 -4.50 20.32 -0.96
N LEU A 247 -5.09 20.10 0.23
CA LEU A 247 -6.31 19.34 0.40
C LEU A 247 -7.47 20.28 0.72
N THR A 248 -8.59 20.11 0.05
CA THR A 248 -9.87 20.70 0.43
C THR A 248 -10.76 19.60 0.99
N LEU A 249 -11.14 19.73 2.26
CA LEU A 249 -12.06 18.84 2.94
C LEU A 249 -13.47 19.44 2.89
N SER A 250 -14.40 18.74 2.26
CA SER A 250 -15.81 19.09 2.20
C SER A 250 -16.58 18.20 3.16
N PHE A 251 -16.88 18.73 4.34
CA PHE A 251 -17.69 18.03 5.33
C PHE A 251 -19.16 18.03 4.91
N LEU A 252 -19.94 17.04 5.42
CA LEU A 252 -21.35 16.88 5.12
C LEU A 252 -21.63 16.86 3.61
N PRO A 253 -21.07 15.92 2.85
CA PRO A 253 -21.18 15.89 1.39
C PRO A 253 -22.64 15.84 0.90
N GLU A 254 -23.55 15.34 1.72
CA GLU A 254 -25.00 15.23 1.49
C GLU A 254 -25.77 16.54 1.58
N PHE A 255 -25.15 17.61 2.16
CA PHE A 255 -25.79 18.93 2.33
C PHE A 255 -25.10 19.98 1.45
N THR A 256 -25.91 20.91 0.90
CA THR A 256 -25.41 22.08 0.18
C THR A 256 -24.97 23.18 1.15
N GLU A 257 -24.13 24.13 0.70
CA GLU A 257 -23.75 25.31 1.49
C GLU A 257 -25.00 26.09 1.95
N GLU A 258 -26.00 26.26 1.07
CA GLU A 258 -27.24 26.97 1.42
C GLU A 258 -28.05 26.25 2.52
N GLN A 259 -28.09 24.91 2.52
CA GLN A 259 -28.75 24.16 3.58
C GLN A 259 -28.06 24.35 4.93
N ILE A 260 -26.73 24.32 4.93
CA ILE A 260 -25.93 24.55 6.14
C ILE A 260 -26.09 26.00 6.61
N ALA A 261 -25.99 26.98 5.71
CA ALA A 261 -26.20 28.40 6.05
C ALA A 261 -27.58 28.67 6.63
N ARG A 262 -28.62 28.00 6.10
CA ARG A 262 -30.00 28.11 6.61
C ARG A 262 -30.11 27.58 8.04
N ASP A 263 -29.50 26.46 8.37
CA ASP A 263 -29.48 25.92 9.74
C ASP A 263 -28.75 26.87 10.69
N VAL A 264 -27.59 27.36 10.28
CA VAL A 264 -26.80 28.35 11.06
C VAL A 264 -27.59 29.61 11.30
N ARG A 265 -28.23 30.20 10.24
CA ARG A 265 -29.07 31.40 10.38
C ARG A 265 -30.26 31.20 11.32
N ARG A 266 -30.89 30.02 11.29
CA ARG A 266 -31.95 29.65 12.22
C ARG A 266 -31.46 29.69 13.66
N LYS A 267 -30.35 28.96 13.96
CA LYS A 267 -29.74 28.94 15.30
C LYS A 267 -29.32 30.30 15.80
N MET A 268 -28.76 31.16 14.92
CA MET A 268 -28.44 32.56 15.26
C MET A 268 -29.69 33.35 15.68
N ARG A 269 -30.81 33.20 14.96
CA ARG A 269 -32.08 33.85 15.31
C ARG A 269 -32.68 33.32 16.61
N GLU A 270 -32.44 32.07 16.93
CA GLU A 270 -32.88 31.41 18.19
C GLU A 270 -31.96 31.80 19.37
N GLY A 271 -30.94 32.62 19.16
CA GLY A 271 -30.05 33.09 20.22
C GLY A 271 -28.97 32.08 20.65
N ALA A 272 -28.66 31.09 19.81
CA ALA A 272 -27.57 30.17 20.10
C ALA A 272 -26.22 30.87 20.20
N GLU A 273 -25.39 30.44 21.12
CA GLU A 273 -24.02 30.96 21.21
C GLU A 273 -23.23 30.63 19.94
N ARG A 274 -22.34 31.58 19.54
CA ARG A 274 -21.54 31.43 18.32
C ARG A 274 -20.82 30.10 18.26
N THR A 275 -20.22 29.64 19.37
CA THR A 275 -19.47 28.39 19.44
C THR A 275 -20.30 27.12 19.25
N GLU A 276 -21.63 27.23 19.29
CA GLU A 276 -22.58 26.14 19.18
C GLU A 276 -23.37 26.10 17.87
N LEU A 277 -23.11 27.05 16.96
CA LEU A 277 -23.84 27.15 15.68
C LEU A 277 -23.75 25.89 14.81
N LEU A 278 -22.67 25.09 14.95
CA LEU A 278 -22.52 23.79 14.27
C LEU A 278 -22.77 22.59 15.19
N ALA A 279 -23.27 22.81 16.41
CA ALA A 279 -23.67 21.70 17.31
C ALA A 279 -24.75 20.84 16.65
N LEU A 280 -24.68 19.51 16.83
CA LEU A 280 -25.50 18.48 16.18
C LEU A 280 -25.36 18.40 14.65
N THR A 281 -24.71 19.38 14.02
CA THR A 281 -24.45 19.41 12.58
C THR A 281 -23.09 18.75 12.27
N LEU A 282 -22.07 19.06 13.09
CA LEU A 282 -20.73 18.45 13.01
C LEU A 282 -20.28 17.96 14.39
N ASN A 283 -19.19 17.19 14.40
CA ASN A 283 -18.47 16.92 15.63
C ASN A 283 -18.16 18.25 16.35
N ASN A 284 -18.46 18.35 17.63
CA ASN A 284 -18.39 19.62 18.38
C ASN A 284 -17.00 20.26 18.35
N VAL A 285 -15.92 19.45 18.41
CA VAL A 285 -14.55 19.96 18.38
C VAL A 285 -14.23 20.53 17.01
N LEU A 286 -14.61 19.84 15.94
CA LEU A 286 -14.44 20.27 14.55
C LEU A 286 -15.29 21.53 14.28
N GLY A 287 -16.56 21.53 14.66
CA GLY A 287 -17.45 22.67 14.50
C GLY A 287 -16.90 23.94 15.15
N ARG A 288 -16.43 23.84 16.40
CA ARG A 288 -15.80 24.97 17.11
C ARG A 288 -14.51 25.45 16.43
N ALA A 289 -13.70 24.54 15.89
CA ALA A 289 -12.47 24.90 15.17
C ALA A 289 -12.79 25.68 13.88
N ILE A 290 -13.80 25.25 13.12
CA ILE A 290 -14.28 25.93 11.91
C ILE A 290 -14.81 27.34 12.28
N ILE A 291 -15.69 27.45 13.27
CA ILE A 291 -16.28 28.72 13.69
C ILE A 291 -15.19 29.71 14.14
N ARG A 292 -14.16 29.25 14.86
CA ARG A 292 -13.04 30.10 15.28
C ARG A 292 -12.16 30.58 14.12
N SER A 293 -12.18 29.86 12.99
CA SER A 293 -11.37 30.20 11.82
C SER A 293 -12.01 31.24 10.89
N VAL A 294 -13.31 31.55 11.11
CA VAL A 294 -14.06 32.53 10.31
C VAL A 294 -14.63 33.64 11.19
N GLY A 295 -14.67 34.85 10.67
CA GLY A 295 -15.20 36.05 11.39
C GLY A 295 -16.64 36.37 11.08
N GLY A 296 -17.17 35.83 9.98
CA GLY A 296 -18.43 36.24 9.39
C GLY A 296 -19.68 35.51 9.85
N GLY A 297 -20.73 35.63 9.05
CA GLY A 297 -22.06 35.10 9.30
C GLY A 297 -22.24 33.65 8.84
N ALA A 298 -23.49 33.28 8.62
CA ALA A 298 -23.88 31.90 8.30
C ALA A 298 -23.29 31.39 6.98
N GLU A 299 -23.18 32.27 5.99
CA GLU A 299 -22.64 31.93 4.67
C GLU A 299 -21.16 31.58 4.73
N GLU A 300 -20.35 32.36 5.47
CA GLU A 300 -18.93 32.10 5.65
C GLU A 300 -18.71 30.80 6.45
N ILE A 301 -19.54 30.57 7.47
CA ILE A 301 -19.47 29.33 8.24
C ILE A 301 -19.78 28.13 7.33
N ALA A 302 -20.85 28.21 6.52
CA ALA A 302 -21.24 27.15 5.60
C ALA A 302 -20.15 26.90 4.54
N HIS A 303 -19.58 27.97 3.99
CA HIS A 303 -18.46 27.89 3.05
C HIS A 303 -17.25 27.19 3.68
N ALA A 304 -16.89 27.54 4.92
CA ALA A 304 -15.77 26.93 5.63
C ALA A 304 -16.02 25.44 5.98
N VAL A 305 -17.28 25.03 6.15
CA VAL A 305 -17.65 23.62 6.32
C VAL A 305 -17.41 22.84 5.03
N LYS A 306 -17.65 23.44 3.87
CA LYS A 306 -17.48 22.77 2.57
C LYS A 306 -16.08 22.94 1.97
N ASN A 307 -15.30 23.91 2.43
CA ASN A 307 -14.02 24.29 1.85
C ASN A 307 -12.93 24.44 2.93
N PHE A 308 -12.80 23.42 3.76
CA PHE A 308 -11.74 23.40 4.78
C PHE A 308 -10.40 23.01 4.16
N THR A 309 -9.61 24.00 3.79
CA THR A 309 -8.37 23.79 3.05
C THR A 309 -7.17 23.63 3.97
N LEU A 310 -6.29 22.67 3.63
CA LEU A 310 -5.03 22.38 4.31
C LEU A 310 -3.88 22.37 3.31
N LYS A 311 -2.87 23.22 3.52
CA LYS A 311 -1.62 23.13 2.77
C LYS A 311 -0.81 21.92 3.25
N ILE A 312 -0.34 21.12 2.31
CA ILE A 312 0.46 19.92 2.59
C ILE A 312 1.94 20.27 2.45
N CYS A 313 2.69 20.03 3.52
CA CYS A 313 4.13 20.27 3.58
C CYS A 313 4.98 18.99 3.45
N GLY A 314 4.36 17.81 3.32
CA GLY A 314 5.02 16.53 3.15
C GLY A 314 4.15 15.35 3.56
N ASP A 315 4.79 14.23 3.80
CA ASP A 315 4.17 12.99 4.29
C ASP A 315 4.80 12.52 5.61
N ALA A 316 4.21 11.52 6.24
CA ALA A 316 4.69 10.98 7.51
C ALA A 316 5.89 10.01 7.38
N GLY A 317 6.44 9.86 6.18
CA GLY A 317 7.63 9.05 5.90
C GLY A 317 7.35 7.55 5.79
N PHE A 318 8.39 6.81 5.37
CA PHE A 318 8.31 5.37 5.16
C PHE A 318 7.98 4.55 6.40
N GLU A 319 8.25 5.09 7.59
CA GLU A 319 7.93 4.43 8.87
C GLU A 319 6.42 4.30 9.09
N ASN A 320 5.64 5.26 8.54
CA ASN A 320 4.20 5.32 8.65
C ASN A 320 3.47 4.93 7.35
N ALA A 321 4.21 4.70 6.27
CA ALA A 321 3.65 4.29 4.99
C ALA A 321 3.32 2.80 4.99
N GLN A 322 2.22 2.45 4.31
CA GLN A 322 1.85 1.05 4.10
C GLN A 322 2.60 0.44 2.92
N VAL A 323 2.91 1.24 1.90
CA VAL A 323 3.47 0.82 0.62
C VAL A 323 4.57 1.79 0.17
N THR A 324 5.48 1.28 -0.64
CA THR A 324 6.49 2.04 -1.36
C THR A 324 6.03 2.26 -2.79
N ARG A 325 6.04 3.50 -3.25
CA ARG A 325 5.99 3.87 -4.67
C ARG A 325 7.41 3.92 -5.20
N GLY A 326 7.63 3.41 -6.41
CA GLY A 326 8.97 3.25 -6.98
C GLY A 326 9.53 1.86 -6.73
N GLY A 327 10.61 1.52 -7.42
CA GLY A 327 11.24 0.21 -7.36
C GLY A 327 11.98 -0.11 -8.65
N VAL A 328 12.19 -1.39 -8.94
CA VAL A 328 12.77 -1.85 -10.20
C VAL A 328 11.76 -1.61 -11.33
N PRO A 329 12.13 -0.83 -12.39
CA PRO A 329 11.21 -0.49 -13.46
C PRO A 329 10.70 -1.72 -14.22
N LEU A 330 9.41 -1.73 -14.57
CA LEU A 330 8.84 -2.80 -15.40
C LEU A 330 9.45 -2.88 -16.81
N SER A 331 10.06 -1.81 -17.31
CA SER A 331 10.80 -1.81 -18.58
C SER A 331 12.06 -2.67 -18.57
N GLU A 332 12.58 -3.01 -17.39
CA GLU A 332 13.77 -3.84 -17.20
C GLU A 332 13.47 -5.32 -17.03
N VAL A 333 12.19 -5.69 -17.04
CA VAL A 333 11.75 -7.09 -16.95
C VAL A 333 10.92 -7.49 -18.16
N THR A 334 10.84 -8.80 -18.40
CA THR A 334 9.98 -9.40 -19.42
C THR A 334 8.53 -9.50 -18.92
N ASP A 335 7.61 -9.95 -19.76
CA ASP A 335 6.22 -10.24 -19.36
C ASP A 335 6.14 -11.40 -18.32
N GLY A 336 7.18 -12.25 -18.22
CA GLY A 336 7.36 -13.26 -17.19
C GLY A 336 8.01 -12.73 -15.92
N LEU A 337 8.25 -11.41 -15.82
CA LEU A 337 8.96 -10.74 -14.73
C LEU A 337 10.39 -11.25 -14.52
N GLU A 338 11.00 -11.82 -15.58
CA GLU A 338 12.41 -12.14 -15.64
C GLU A 338 13.21 -10.89 -16.05
N SER A 339 14.39 -10.71 -15.46
CA SER A 339 15.34 -9.65 -15.83
C SER A 339 15.70 -9.70 -17.31
N ARG A 340 15.70 -8.53 -17.97
CA ARG A 340 16.23 -8.39 -19.33
C ARG A 340 17.76 -8.41 -19.39
N PHE A 341 18.44 -8.27 -18.24
CA PHE A 341 19.91 -8.15 -18.14
C PHE A 341 20.56 -9.44 -17.64
N VAL A 342 19.88 -10.18 -16.76
CA VAL A 342 20.41 -11.38 -16.10
C VAL A 342 19.41 -12.51 -16.24
N LYS A 343 19.70 -13.42 -17.17
CA LYS A 343 18.85 -14.59 -17.42
C LYS A 343 18.71 -15.44 -16.13
N GLY A 344 17.49 -15.83 -15.80
CA GLY A 344 17.16 -16.60 -14.61
C GLY A 344 16.95 -15.80 -13.33
N LEU A 345 17.07 -14.45 -13.38
CA LEU A 345 16.74 -13.55 -12.30
C LEU A 345 15.30 -13.05 -12.48
N HIS A 346 14.47 -13.19 -11.46
CA HIS A 346 13.07 -12.77 -11.48
C HIS A 346 12.76 -11.80 -10.34
N PHE A 347 11.67 -11.04 -10.49
CA PHE A 347 11.20 -10.08 -9.49
C PHE A 347 9.71 -10.29 -9.23
N ALA A 348 9.27 -10.24 -7.96
CA ALA A 348 7.85 -10.31 -7.62
C ALA A 348 7.49 -9.42 -6.42
N GLY A 349 6.30 -8.83 -6.46
CA GLY A 349 5.75 -7.99 -5.40
C GLY A 349 6.26 -6.56 -5.43
N GLU A 350 6.33 -5.95 -4.26
CA GLU A 350 6.59 -4.51 -4.04
C GLU A 350 8.03 -4.06 -4.37
N VAL A 351 8.94 -4.98 -4.70
CA VAL A 351 10.28 -4.64 -5.20
C VAL A 351 10.23 -4.01 -6.60
N LEU A 352 9.21 -4.34 -7.38
CA LEU A 352 8.93 -3.74 -8.69
C LEU A 352 8.29 -2.36 -8.52
N ASP A 353 8.52 -1.48 -9.50
CA ASP A 353 7.89 -0.15 -9.57
C ASP A 353 6.39 -0.27 -9.94
N VAL A 354 5.65 -0.86 -9.02
CA VAL A 354 4.19 -1.01 -9.07
C VAL A 354 3.61 -0.84 -7.67
N ASP A 355 2.79 0.16 -7.49
CA ASP A 355 1.95 0.30 -6.31
C ASP A 355 0.47 0.45 -6.69
N GLY A 356 -0.41 -0.11 -5.90
CA GLY A 356 -1.85 -0.06 -6.10
C GLY A 356 -2.53 0.93 -5.16
N GLU A 357 -3.73 1.34 -5.54
CA GLU A 357 -4.62 2.14 -4.69
C GLU A 357 -4.84 1.49 -3.32
N CYS A 358 -5.43 2.25 -2.39
CA CYS A 358 -5.83 1.71 -1.09
C CYS A 358 -7.03 0.78 -1.24
N GLY A 359 -6.89 -0.49 -0.82
CA GLY A 359 -8.04 -1.40 -0.90
C GLY A 359 -7.77 -2.86 -1.27
N GLY A 360 -6.56 -3.38 -1.05
CA GLY A 360 -6.21 -4.78 -1.30
C GLY A 360 -5.41 -5.01 -2.59
N TYR A 361 -5.24 -3.98 -3.40
CA TYR A 361 -4.54 -4.05 -4.68
C TYR A 361 -3.07 -4.45 -4.53
N ASN A 362 -2.35 -3.92 -3.54
CA ASN A 362 -0.93 -4.21 -3.33
C ASN A 362 -0.66 -5.66 -2.93
N LEU A 363 -1.52 -6.28 -2.14
CA LEU A 363 -1.43 -7.72 -1.88
C LEU A 363 -1.81 -8.53 -3.11
N HIS A 364 -2.84 -8.11 -3.84
CA HIS A 364 -3.21 -8.77 -5.09
C HIS A 364 -2.05 -8.76 -6.09
N TRP A 365 -1.35 -7.63 -6.25
CA TRP A 365 -0.12 -7.55 -7.06
C TRP A 365 0.96 -8.53 -6.59
N ALA A 366 1.15 -8.66 -5.27
CA ALA A 366 2.11 -9.62 -4.73
C ALA A 366 1.76 -11.07 -5.12
N TRP A 367 0.47 -11.43 -5.16
CA TRP A 367 0.01 -12.75 -5.61
C TRP A 367 0.15 -12.94 -7.11
N ALA A 368 -0.33 -11.99 -7.90
CA ALA A 368 -0.32 -12.06 -9.36
C ALA A 368 1.11 -12.11 -9.91
N SER A 369 1.99 -11.23 -9.44
CA SER A 369 3.40 -11.21 -9.85
C SER A 369 4.14 -12.48 -9.43
N ALA A 370 3.88 -13.02 -8.24
CA ALA A 370 4.49 -14.27 -7.79
C ALA A 370 4.01 -15.48 -8.60
N ARG A 371 2.72 -15.54 -8.94
CA ARG A 371 2.18 -16.56 -9.86
C ARG A 371 2.85 -16.47 -11.22
N ARG A 372 2.96 -15.27 -11.79
CA ARG A 372 3.58 -15.06 -13.10
C ARG A 372 5.04 -15.50 -13.12
N VAL A 373 5.79 -15.22 -12.06
CA VAL A 373 7.17 -15.72 -11.89
C VAL A 373 7.21 -17.24 -11.78
N ALA A 374 6.28 -17.86 -11.05
CA ALA A 374 6.22 -19.32 -10.97
C ALA A 374 5.99 -19.98 -12.33
N GLU A 375 5.11 -19.41 -13.15
CA GLU A 375 4.83 -19.86 -14.52
C GLU A 375 6.07 -19.71 -15.41
N SER A 376 6.75 -18.55 -15.37
CA SER A 376 7.99 -18.27 -16.12
C SER A 376 9.12 -19.24 -15.75
N ILE A 377 9.35 -19.48 -14.46
CA ILE A 377 10.35 -20.44 -13.99
C ILE A 377 10.01 -21.85 -14.45
N ALA A 378 8.73 -22.23 -14.43
CA ALA A 378 8.29 -23.55 -14.84
C ALA A 378 8.45 -23.80 -16.35
N GLU A 379 8.29 -22.76 -17.16
CA GLU A 379 8.56 -22.81 -18.62
C GLU A 379 10.06 -22.98 -18.91
N ASP A 380 10.91 -22.31 -18.16
CA ASP A 380 12.35 -22.24 -18.39
C ASP A 380 13.15 -23.43 -17.80
N LEU A 381 12.59 -24.17 -16.84
CA LEU A 381 13.18 -25.37 -16.23
C LEU A 381 12.58 -26.69 -16.77
N ARG A 382 11.70 -26.64 -17.79
CA ARG A 382 11.25 -27.83 -18.53
C ARG A 382 12.34 -28.34 -19.43
#